data_5cb0e0515c4b49740b706bdea007ea16
#
_entry.id   5cb0e0515c4b49740b706bdea007ea16
#
_cell.length_a   1.000
_cell.length_b   1.000
_cell.length_c   1.000
_cell.angle_alpha   90.00
_cell.angle_beta   90.00
_cell.angle_gamma   90.00
#
_symmetry.space_group_name_H-M   'P 1'
#
loop_
_entity.id
_entity.type
_entity.pdbx_description
1 polymer ?
#
loop_
_entity_poly.entity_id
_entity_poly.type
_entity_poly.pdbx_seq_one_letter_code
_entity_poly.pdbx_strand_id
1 'polypeptide(L)'
;MNGAQSLIQTLVNCGVDTCFANPGTSEMHFVAALDTVKGLRPVLCLFEGVATGAADGYGRVAGKPAATLLHLGPGLANGLANLHNARRAATPIVNVVGDHATYHLQYDALLTSDIAGFARPVSSWIHETKSAKAVASDAARAVQAARSAPGGIATLILPADAAWNPAERAAERLPDIGPAIVSAATIEDIAKLMSNGKKTTMLLRGRALIGDGLEAAGRIHAKTGVRLLCDTFAPHAEIGAGRVPVERIPYFGEQVTALLAGTEQMIMVGSKPPVSFFAYPDKPSWCVPEMCELIYLAHPHEDGVTALQNLADALGAPQESSTRVPLHLPGLPTGSLNSLSVAQIIAQLTPDHAIYADESNTSSLPLLMMLARARPHTHLPLAGGSIGQGLPLAVGAALAAPDRKVVCPHGDGGAAYTMQALWTMARENLDVTTVIYANQIGRAHV
;
A
#
# COMPACT_ATOMS: atom_id res chain seq x y z
N MET A 1 -11.67 22.98 24.74
CA MET A 1 -11.96 22.29 23.46
C MET A 1 -12.87 21.13 23.69
N ASN A 2 -13.57 20.62 22.66
CA ASN A 2 -14.29 19.35 22.74
C ASN A 2 -13.42 18.18 22.27
N GLY A 3 -13.95 16.94 22.40
CA GLY A 3 -13.19 15.74 22.00
C GLY A 3 -12.82 15.70 20.52
N ALA A 4 -13.68 16.19 19.62
CA ALA A 4 -13.35 16.25 18.19
C ALA A 4 -12.20 17.21 17.88
N GLN A 5 -12.18 18.39 18.52
CA GLN A 5 -11.05 19.32 18.40
C GLN A 5 -9.76 18.74 18.99
N SER A 6 -9.87 18.03 20.11
CA SER A 6 -8.75 17.33 20.75
C SER A 6 -8.20 16.22 19.84
N LEU A 7 -9.07 15.45 19.18
CA LEU A 7 -8.68 14.43 18.22
C LEU A 7 -7.92 15.03 17.04
N ILE A 8 -8.51 16.02 16.36
CA ILE A 8 -7.89 16.62 15.17
C ILE A 8 -6.55 17.27 15.52
N GLN A 9 -6.49 18.03 16.61
CA GLN A 9 -5.21 18.64 17.03
C GLN A 9 -4.16 17.58 17.36
N THR A 10 -4.55 16.47 17.98
CA THR A 10 -3.63 15.34 18.26
C THR A 10 -3.15 14.69 16.96
N LEU A 11 -4.03 14.45 15.98
CA LEU A 11 -3.63 13.93 14.68
C LEU A 11 -2.59 14.83 14.01
N VAL A 12 -2.81 16.15 14.02
CA VAL A 12 -1.86 17.16 13.49
C VAL A 12 -0.53 17.12 14.24
N ASN A 13 -0.54 17.13 15.58
CA ASN A 13 0.66 17.05 16.40
C ASN A 13 1.46 15.75 16.11
N CYS A 14 0.77 14.67 15.76
CA CYS A 14 1.36 13.39 15.39
C CYS A 14 1.82 13.30 13.92
N GLY A 15 1.65 14.39 13.13
CA GLY A 15 2.09 14.47 11.73
C GLY A 15 1.12 13.89 10.71
N VAL A 16 -0.15 13.71 11.08
CA VAL A 16 -1.25 13.38 10.15
C VAL A 16 -1.83 14.70 9.65
N ASP A 17 -1.72 14.96 8.36
CA ASP A 17 -2.10 16.22 7.72
C ASP A 17 -3.23 16.11 6.69
N THR A 18 -3.70 14.89 6.42
CA THR A 18 -4.74 14.64 5.43
C THR A 18 -5.77 13.65 5.98
N CYS A 19 -7.06 13.95 5.79
CA CYS A 19 -8.19 13.11 6.18
C CYS A 19 -9.14 12.93 4.98
N PHE A 20 -9.30 11.69 4.53
CA PHE A 20 -10.28 11.32 3.50
C PHE A 20 -11.60 10.97 4.19
N ALA A 21 -12.67 11.65 3.84
CA ALA A 21 -13.90 11.60 4.62
C ALA A 21 -15.15 11.36 3.77
N ASN A 22 -16.02 10.49 4.28
CA ASN A 22 -17.44 10.40 3.92
C ASN A 22 -18.22 10.37 5.23
N PRO A 23 -18.48 11.56 5.84
CA PRO A 23 -19.10 11.66 7.15
C PRO A 23 -20.63 11.61 7.08
N GLY A 24 -21.22 11.21 8.20
CA GLY A 24 -22.66 11.34 8.46
C GLY A 24 -22.95 12.11 9.74
N THR A 25 -24.12 11.90 10.32
CA THR A 25 -24.63 12.69 11.47
C THR A 25 -23.78 12.52 12.73
N SER A 26 -23.26 11.32 13.01
CA SER A 26 -22.41 11.07 14.20
C SER A 26 -21.08 11.79 14.16
N GLU A 27 -20.58 12.12 12.96
CA GLU A 27 -19.29 12.75 12.75
C GLU A 27 -19.37 14.28 12.63
N MET A 28 -20.56 14.89 12.79
CA MET A 28 -20.75 16.35 12.62
C MET A 28 -19.81 17.18 13.49
N HIS A 29 -19.52 16.74 14.72
CA HIS A 29 -18.61 17.45 15.61
C HIS A 29 -17.15 17.39 15.12
N PHE A 30 -16.75 16.29 14.50
CA PHE A 30 -15.46 16.19 13.82
C PHE A 30 -15.40 17.14 12.60
N VAL A 31 -16.44 17.14 11.77
CA VAL A 31 -16.53 18.03 10.60
C VAL A 31 -16.48 19.49 11.02
N ALA A 32 -17.25 19.89 12.03
CA ALA A 32 -17.22 21.26 12.56
C ALA A 32 -15.85 21.64 13.17
N ALA A 33 -15.14 20.68 13.75
CA ALA A 33 -13.83 20.93 14.31
C ALA A 33 -12.75 21.17 13.22
N LEU A 34 -12.93 20.68 12.00
CA LEU A 34 -12.04 20.96 10.85
C LEU A 34 -12.01 22.46 10.48
N ASP A 35 -13.08 23.20 10.75
CA ASP A 35 -13.11 24.65 10.51
C ASP A 35 -12.23 25.42 11.49
N THR A 36 -12.10 24.92 12.71
CA THR A 36 -11.44 25.61 13.83
C THR A 36 -10.00 25.15 14.09
N VAL A 37 -9.71 23.85 13.87
CA VAL A 37 -8.38 23.28 14.04
C VAL A 37 -7.69 23.20 12.68
N LYS A 38 -6.57 23.92 12.55
CA LYS A 38 -5.81 23.96 11.29
C LYS A 38 -4.74 22.87 11.23
N GLY A 39 -4.33 22.48 10.02
CA GLY A 39 -3.24 21.54 9.78
C GLY A 39 -3.68 20.15 9.33
N LEU A 40 -4.99 19.82 9.39
CA LEU A 40 -5.55 18.60 8.80
C LEU A 40 -6.39 18.99 7.58
N ARG A 41 -5.93 18.59 6.37
CA ARG A 41 -6.66 18.81 5.11
C ARG A 41 -7.80 17.80 4.97
N PRO A 42 -9.07 18.22 4.98
CA PRO A 42 -10.17 17.31 4.65
C PRO A 42 -10.30 17.14 3.13
N VAL A 43 -10.46 15.90 2.68
CA VAL A 43 -10.73 15.54 1.29
C VAL A 43 -12.05 14.78 1.25
N LEU A 44 -13.07 15.39 0.66
CA LEU A 44 -14.39 14.76 0.56
C LEU A 44 -14.37 13.66 -0.51
N CYS A 45 -14.85 12.49 -0.11
CA CYS A 45 -15.06 11.33 -0.98
C CYS A 45 -16.55 11.00 -0.99
N LEU A 46 -17.11 10.68 -2.17
CA LEU A 46 -18.55 10.39 -2.29
C LEU A 46 -18.90 8.92 -2.02
N PHE A 47 -17.93 8.13 -1.58
CA PHE A 47 -18.06 6.73 -1.21
C PHE A 47 -16.90 6.34 -0.29
N GLU A 48 -17.15 5.58 0.77
CA GLU A 48 -16.14 5.22 1.77
C GLU A 48 -15.04 4.35 1.19
N GLY A 49 -15.35 3.52 0.19
CA GLY A 49 -14.33 2.78 -0.58
C GLY A 49 -13.34 3.70 -1.29
N VAL A 50 -13.77 4.91 -1.69
CA VAL A 50 -12.87 5.94 -2.23
C VAL A 50 -12.02 6.52 -1.11
N ALA A 51 -12.60 6.84 0.04
CA ALA A 51 -11.87 7.40 1.17
C ALA A 51 -10.73 6.47 1.65
N THR A 52 -11.04 5.19 1.81
CA THR A 52 -10.07 4.19 2.29
C THR A 52 -9.01 3.84 1.26
N GLY A 53 -9.36 3.78 -0.03
CA GLY A 53 -8.41 3.57 -1.12
C GLY A 53 -7.50 4.78 -1.37
N ALA A 54 -8.01 6.01 -1.18
CA ALA A 54 -7.19 7.22 -1.23
C ALA A 54 -6.20 7.30 -0.05
N ALA A 55 -6.63 6.92 1.15
CA ALA A 55 -5.72 6.81 2.30
C ALA A 55 -4.61 5.78 2.06
N ASP A 56 -4.93 4.65 1.38
CA ASP A 56 -3.93 3.67 0.95
C ASP A 56 -2.91 4.29 -0.02
N GLY A 57 -3.37 4.97 -1.08
CA GLY A 57 -2.48 5.64 -2.04
C GLY A 57 -1.60 6.69 -1.41
N TYR A 58 -2.17 7.51 -0.53
CA TYR A 58 -1.43 8.52 0.22
C TYR A 58 -0.34 7.89 1.09
N GLY A 59 -0.70 6.88 1.88
CA GLY A 59 0.25 6.23 2.78
C GLY A 59 1.40 5.51 2.07
N ARG A 60 1.15 4.88 0.92
CA ARG A 60 2.20 4.22 0.11
C ARG A 60 3.21 5.22 -0.45
N VAL A 61 2.76 6.42 -0.86
CA VAL A 61 3.63 7.44 -1.48
C VAL A 61 4.28 8.33 -0.43
N ALA A 62 3.52 8.82 0.55
CA ALA A 62 4.02 9.72 1.59
C ALA A 62 4.86 9.01 2.67
N GLY A 63 4.73 7.69 2.82
CA GLY A 63 5.42 6.93 3.88
C GLY A 63 4.94 7.29 5.30
N LYS A 64 3.77 7.92 5.43
CA LYS A 64 3.15 8.32 6.69
C LYS A 64 1.64 8.12 6.64
N PRO A 65 0.93 7.99 7.78
CA PRO A 65 -0.50 7.76 7.77
C PRO A 65 -1.28 8.98 7.28
N ALA A 66 -2.34 8.72 6.48
CA ALA A 66 -3.50 9.58 6.39
C ALA A 66 -4.57 9.12 7.39
N ALA A 67 -5.49 10.01 7.75
CA ALA A 67 -6.72 9.64 8.45
C ALA A 67 -7.85 9.33 7.46
N THR A 68 -8.80 8.50 7.88
CA THR A 68 -10.12 8.37 7.26
C THR A 68 -11.19 8.73 8.27
N LEU A 69 -12.35 9.24 7.81
CA LEU A 69 -13.52 9.47 8.65
C LEU A 69 -14.71 8.77 8.00
N LEU A 70 -15.24 7.75 8.68
CA LEU A 70 -16.27 6.85 8.17
C LEU A 70 -17.50 6.85 9.09
N HIS A 71 -18.69 6.71 8.45
CA HIS A 71 -19.96 6.79 9.16
C HIS A 71 -20.40 5.43 9.72
N LEU A 72 -20.16 5.21 11.00
CA LEU A 72 -20.55 4.02 11.74
C LEU A 72 -20.16 2.69 11.05
N GLY A 73 -20.86 1.61 11.39
CA GLY A 73 -20.63 0.29 10.81
C GLY A 73 -20.88 0.22 9.30
N PRO A 74 -22.02 0.74 8.77
CA PRO A 74 -22.24 0.75 7.32
C PRO A 74 -21.16 1.50 6.53
N GLY A 75 -20.69 2.64 7.01
CA GLY A 75 -19.59 3.38 6.36
C GLY A 75 -18.26 2.61 6.40
N LEU A 76 -17.95 1.99 7.54
CA LEU A 76 -16.79 1.10 7.61
C LEU A 76 -16.93 -0.10 6.66
N ALA A 77 -18.12 -0.73 6.61
CA ALA A 77 -18.38 -1.87 5.74
C ALA A 77 -18.17 -1.52 4.26
N ASN A 78 -18.60 -0.35 3.80
CA ASN A 78 -18.35 0.16 2.46
C ASN A 78 -16.84 0.35 2.17
N GLY A 79 -16.04 0.68 3.17
CA GLY A 79 -14.60 0.88 3.06
C GLY A 79 -13.74 -0.39 3.12
N LEU A 80 -14.30 -1.54 3.56
CA LEU A 80 -13.54 -2.75 3.88
C LEU A 80 -12.72 -3.32 2.70
N ALA A 81 -13.23 -3.24 1.49
CA ALA A 81 -12.55 -3.76 0.31
C ALA A 81 -11.18 -3.10 0.10
N ASN A 82 -11.11 -1.77 0.21
CA ASN A 82 -9.86 -1.03 0.06
C ASN A 82 -9.02 -1.03 1.35
N LEU A 83 -9.61 -1.15 2.53
CA LEU A 83 -8.85 -1.45 3.76
C LEU A 83 -8.18 -2.84 3.67
N HIS A 84 -8.82 -3.84 3.04
CA HIS A 84 -8.17 -5.12 2.76
C HIS A 84 -6.92 -4.94 1.88
N ASN A 85 -7.01 -4.14 0.81
CA ASN A 85 -5.88 -3.82 -0.05
C ASN A 85 -4.76 -3.12 0.73
N ALA A 86 -5.10 -2.10 1.53
CA ALA A 86 -4.17 -1.36 2.37
C ALA A 86 -3.47 -2.26 3.41
N ARG A 87 -4.22 -3.20 4.04
CA ARG A 87 -3.64 -4.19 4.95
C ARG A 87 -2.61 -5.07 4.24
N ARG A 88 -2.91 -5.52 3.00
CA ARG A 88 -1.97 -6.32 2.21
C ARG A 88 -0.74 -5.53 1.77
N ALA A 89 -0.89 -4.21 1.64
CA ALA A 89 0.22 -3.30 1.35
C ALA A 89 1.02 -2.89 2.59
N ALA A 90 0.57 -3.22 3.80
CA ALA A 90 1.10 -2.71 5.06
C ALA A 90 1.10 -1.17 5.11
N THR A 91 0.07 -0.55 4.56
CA THR A 91 -0.05 0.90 4.51
C THR A 91 -0.48 1.46 5.87
N PRO A 92 0.20 2.47 6.41
CA PRO A 92 -0.21 3.13 7.63
C PRO A 92 -1.47 3.97 7.39
N ILE A 93 -2.56 3.69 8.15
CA ILE A 93 -3.83 4.44 8.09
C ILE A 93 -4.37 4.60 9.51
N VAL A 94 -4.81 5.80 9.87
CA VAL A 94 -5.63 6.05 11.07
C VAL A 94 -7.08 6.10 10.63
N ASN A 95 -7.79 5.00 10.86
CA ASN A 95 -9.17 4.84 10.44
C ASN A 95 -10.12 5.26 11.58
N VAL A 96 -10.65 6.50 11.52
CA VAL A 96 -11.62 7.01 12.49
C VAL A 96 -13.03 6.62 12.04
N VAL A 97 -13.74 5.91 12.88
CA VAL A 97 -15.12 5.48 12.63
C VAL A 97 -16.00 6.09 13.73
N GLY A 98 -16.97 6.90 13.33
CA GLY A 98 -17.97 7.40 14.28
C GLY A 98 -18.85 6.28 14.84
N ASP A 99 -19.45 6.54 15.99
CA ASP A 99 -20.44 5.64 16.59
C ASP A 99 -21.54 6.48 17.28
N HIS A 100 -22.62 5.82 17.64
CA HIS A 100 -23.65 6.39 18.48
C HIS A 100 -23.07 6.86 19.82
N ALA A 101 -23.75 7.82 20.47
CA ALA A 101 -23.41 8.17 21.85
C ALA A 101 -23.51 6.94 22.76
N THR A 102 -22.59 6.82 23.70
CA THR A 102 -22.46 5.60 24.54
C THR A 102 -23.76 5.23 25.26
N TYR A 103 -24.52 6.22 25.74
CA TYR A 103 -25.81 6.02 26.40
C TYR A 103 -26.93 5.63 25.42
N HIS A 104 -26.75 5.81 24.10
CA HIS A 104 -27.75 5.50 23.08
C HIS A 104 -27.65 4.07 22.56
N LEU A 105 -26.49 3.44 22.63
CA LEU A 105 -26.26 2.07 22.13
C LEU A 105 -27.23 1.02 22.69
N GLN A 106 -27.67 1.18 23.94
CA GLN A 106 -28.63 0.26 24.57
C GLN A 106 -30.02 0.17 23.87
N TYR A 107 -30.34 1.14 23.02
CA TYR A 107 -31.65 1.21 22.33
C TYR A 107 -31.62 0.57 20.94
N ASP A 108 -30.45 0.03 20.51
CA ASP A 108 -30.29 -0.65 19.22
C ASP A 108 -30.84 0.18 18.04
N ALA A 109 -30.42 1.43 17.95
CA ALA A 109 -30.84 2.34 16.88
C ALA A 109 -30.44 1.79 15.50
N LEU A 110 -31.13 2.24 14.43
CA LEU A 110 -31.03 1.70 13.06
C LEU A 110 -29.60 1.44 12.53
N LEU A 111 -28.62 2.24 12.94
CA LEU A 111 -27.24 2.12 12.46
C LEU A 111 -26.31 1.49 13.51
N THR A 112 -26.85 1.03 14.64
CA THR A 112 -26.06 0.29 15.65
C THR A 112 -25.49 -0.98 15.01
N SER A 113 -24.20 -1.21 15.18
CA SER A 113 -23.52 -2.36 14.59
C SER A 113 -22.22 -2.69 15.34
N ASP A 114 -21.74 -3.92 15.21
CA ASP A 114 -20.44 -4.34 15.73
C ASP A 114 -19.30 -3.78 14.88
N ILE A 115 -18.99 -2.49 15.09
CA ILE A 115 -17.91 -1.78 14.35
C ILE A 115 -16.57 -2.47 14.59
N ALA A 116 -16.28 -2.90 15.82
CA ALA A 116 -15.03 -3.60 16.15
C ALA A 116 -14.93 -4.94 15.41
N GLY A 117 -16.06 -5.67 15.29
CA GLY A 117 -16.14 -6.90 14.50
C GLY A 117 -15.84 -6.66 13.02
N PHE A 118 -16.40 -5.60 12.42
CA PHE A 118 -16.09 -5.23 11.04
C PHE A 118 -14.62 -4.81 10.85
N ALA A 119 -14.04 -4.09 11.80
CA ALA A 119 -12.65 -3.65 11.73
C ALA A 119 -11.62 -4.80 11.88
N ARG A 120 -11.96 -5.85 12.63
CA ARG A 120 -11.03 -6.92 13.02
C ARG A 120 -10.26 -7.58 11.88
N PRO A 121 -10.87 -7.94 10.72
CA PRO A 121 -10.16 -8.60 9.63
C PRO A 121 -9.18 -7.69 8.89
N VAL A 122 -9.29 -6.38 9.02
CA VAL A 122 -8.47 -5.41 8.26
C VAL A 122 -7.51 -4.59 9.13
N SER A 123 -7.76 -4.45 10.43
CA SER A 123 -6.98 -3.60 11.33
C SER A 123 -5.97 -4.37 12.15
N SER A 124 -4.80 -3.79 12.36
CA SER A 124 -3.76 -4.28 13.27
C SER A 124 -3.97 -3.80 14.71
N TRP A 125 -4.71 -2.71 14.88
CA TRP A 125 -5.06 -2.12 16.17
C TRP A 125 -6.49 -1.58 16.13
N ILE A 126 -7.27 -1.85 17.16
CA ILE A 126 -8.65 -1.38 17.28
C ILE A 126 -8.87 -0.89 18.71
N HIS A 127 -9.45 0.28 18.84
CA HIS A 127 -9.79 0.83 20.13
C HIS A 127 -11.08 1.66 20.05
N GLU A 128 -11.95 1.51 21.03
CA GLU A 128 -13.12 2.34 21.21
C GLU A 128 -12.85 3.34 22.34
N THR A 129 -12.87 4.62 22.00
CA THR A 129 -12.70 5.70 22.99
C THR A 129 -13.84 5.73 23.98
N LYS A 130 -13.54 5.77 25.27
CA LYS A 130 -14.55 5.68 26.34
C LYS A 130 -15.07 7.02 26.83
N SER A 131 -14.39 8.12 26.53
CA SER A 131 -14.78 9.47 26.93
C SER A 131 -14.02 10.54 26.19
N ALA A 132 -14.53 11.79 26.17
CA ALA A 132 -13.83 12.92 25.60
C ALA A 132 -12.42 13.16 26.21
N LYS A 133 -12.23 12.82 27.49
CA LYS A 133 -10.92 12.96 28.17
C LYS A 133 -9.87 11.99 27.65
N ALA A 134 -10.30 10.80 27.16
CA ALA A 134 -9.40 9.78 26.63
C ALA A 134 -9.00 10.00 25.16
N VAL A 135 -9.80 10.78 24.40
CA VAL A 135 -9.65 10.97 22.95
C VAL A 135 -8.20 11.31 22.54
N ALA A 136 -7.55 12.24 23.24
CA ALA A 136 -6.18 12.67 22.92
C ALA A 136 -5.18 11.51 22.99
N SER A 137 -5.18 10.78 24.12
CA SER A 137 -4.26 9.66 24.32
C SER A 137 -4.55 8.50 23.37
N ASP A 138 -5.82 8.23 23.08
CA ASP A 138 -6.23 7.15 22.18
C ASP A 138 -5.85 7.48 20.74
N ALA A 139 -6.01 8.72 20.32
CA ALA A 139 -5.57 9.19 19.00
C ALA A 139 -4.04 9.08 18.80
N ALA A 140 -3.27 9.50 19.81
CA ALA A 140 -1.80 9.38 19.74
C ALA A 140 -1.36 7.91 19.66
N ARG A 141 -2.02 7.01 20.39
CA ARG A 141 -1.78 5.54 20.31
C ARG A 141 -2.19 4.97 18.95
N ALA A 142 -3.31 5.44 18.37
CA ALA A 142 -3.72 5.02 17.02
C ALA A 142 -2.67 5.39 15.98
N VAL A 143 -2.15 6.62 16.01
CA VAL A 143 -1.07 7.05 15.09
C VAL A 143 0.20 6.22 15.32
N GLN A 144 0.61 6.00 16.55
CA GLN A 144 1.77 5.17 16.87
C GLN A 144 1.57 3.74 16.33
N ALA A 145 0.41 3.12 16.57
CA ALA A 145 0.11 1.77 16.08
C ALA A 145 0.11 1.68 14.55
N ALA A 146 -0.46 2.68 13.85
CA ALA A 146 -0.44 2.71 12.39
C ALA A 146 0.97 2.82 11.82
N ARG A 147 1.89 3.51 12.50
CA ARG A 147 3.29 3.72 12.08
C ARG A 147 4.23 2.58 12.47
N SER A 148 3.84 1.75 13.45
CA SER A 148 4.67 0.62 13.89
C SER A 148 4.94 -0.35 12.74
N ALA A 149 6.20 -0.78 12.58
CA ALA A 149 6.61 -1.67 11.49
C ALA A 149 5.80 -2.97 11.46
N PRO A 150 5.41 -3.42 10.26
CA PRO A 150 5.68 -2.92 8.90
C PRO A 150 4.80 -1.77 8.43
N GLY A 151 3.93 -1.23 9.26
CA GLY A 151 2.81 -0.35 8.99
C GLY A 151 1.49 -1.10 9.06
N GLY A 152 0.40 -0.39 9.30
CA GLY A 152 -0.91 -1.01 9.39
C GLY A 152 -2.06 -0.04 9.60
N ILE A 153 -3.25 -0.62 9.72
CA ILE A 153 -4.48 0.14 9.92
C ILE A 153 -4.80 0.16 11.41
N ALA A 154 -4.84 1.35 11.99
CA ALA A 154 -5.32 1.57 13.35
C ALA A 154 -6.74 2.14 13.29
N THR A 155 -7.74 1.35 13.71
CA THR A 155 -9.13 1.79 13.76
C THR A 155 -9.46 2.33 15.15
N LEU A 156 -9.81 3.61 15.20
CA LEU A 156 -10.29 4.32 16.37
C LEU A 156 -11.80 4.55 16.26
N ILE A 157 -12.58 3.89 17.10
CA ILE A 157 -14.03 4.08 17.18
C ILE A 157 -14.30 5.26 18.10
N LEU A 158 -15.00 6.26 17.58
CA LEU A 158 -15.29 7.52 18.25
C LEU A 158 -16.77 7.68 18.51
N PRO A 159 -17.27 7.36 19.73
CA PRO A 159 -18.65 7.65 20.10
C PRO A 159 -18.96 9.14 20.02
N ALA A 160 -20.17 9.48 19.60
CA ALA A 160 -20.61 10.85 19.38
C ALA A 160 -20.46 11.72 20.64
N ASP A 161 -20.79 11.18 21.82
CA ASP A 161 -20.61 11.89 23.10
C ASP A 161 -19.13 12.09 23.50
N ALA A 162 -18.24 11.20 23.11
CA ALA A 162 -16.80 11.43 23.23
C ALA A 162 -16.33 12.57 22.30
N ALA A 163 -16.98 12.76 21.14
CA ALA A 163 -16.65 13.84 20.22
C ALA A 163 -17.12 15.21 20.70
N TRP A 164 -18.33 15.31 21.24
CA TRP A 164 -18.91 16.63 21.59
C TRP A 164 -18.65 17.09 23.03
N ASN A 165 -18.39 16.18 23.97
CA ASN A 165 -18.14 16.54 25.37
C ASN A 165 -16.80 17.27 25.54
N PRO A 166 -16.63 18.06 26.64
CA PRO A 166 -15.39 18.75 26.93
C PRO A 166 -14.19 17.81 27.09
N ALA A 167 -13.12 18.12 26.37
CA ALA A 167 -11.80 17.53 26.50
C ALA A 167 -10.81 18.57 27.06
N GLU A 168 -9.76 18.09 27.75
CA GLU A 168 -8.82 18.99 28.45
C GLU A 168 -7.77 19.54 27.48
N ARG A 169 -7.17 18.67 26.65
CA ARG A 169 -6.04 19.03 25.78
C ARG A 169 -5.92 18.07 24.61
N ALA A 170 -5.07 18.42 23.64
CA ALA A 170 -4.50 17.49 22.66
C ALA A 170 -3.29 16.75 23.24
N ALA A 171 -2.93 15.63 22.65
CA ALA A 171 -1.71 14.90 22.97
C ALA A 171 -0.59 15.23 21.96
N GLU A 172 0.64 15.01 22.39
CA GLU A 172 1.82 15.02 21.55
C GLU A 172 2.08 13.64 20.95
N ARG A 173 2.93 13.61 19.92
CA ARG A 173 3.33 12.38 19.25
C ARG A 173 4.06 11.45 20.21
N LEU A 174 3.62 10.21 20.27
CA LEU A 174 4.36 9.14 20.96
C LEU A 174 5.61 8.74 20.15
N PRO A 175 6.66 8.24 20.82
CA PRO A 175 7.84 7.71 20.14
C PRO A 175 7.47 6.64 19.12
N ASP A 176 8.14 6.65 17.96
CA ASP A 176 7.94 5.60 16.96
C ASP A 176 8.50 4.26 17.46
N ILE A 177 7.76 3.19 17.22
CA ILE A 177 8.24 1.83 17.38
C ILE A 177 8.85 1.40 16.05
N GLY A 178 10.17 1.53 15.94
CA GLY A 178 10.92 1.17 14.73
C GLY A 178 10.88 -0.34 14.46
N PRO A 179 11.34 -0.77 13.27
CA PRO A 179 11.48 -2.18 12.95
C PRO A 179 12.55 -2.84 13.82
N ALA A 180 12.38 -4.12 14.09
CA ALA A 180 13.38 -4.90 14.80
C ALA A 180 14.66 -5.04 13.94
N ILE A 181 15.82 -5.00 14.59
CA ILE A 181 17.11 -5.14 13.91
C ILE A 181 17.46 -6.62 13.76
N VAL A 182 17.84 -7.01 12.56
CA VAL A 182 18.36 -8.37 12.28
C VAL A 182 19.77 -8.54 12.91
N SER A 183 20.00 -9.65 13.56
CA SER A 183 21.26 -9.89 14.26
C SER A 183 22.47 -10.02 13.32
N ALA A 184 23.65 -9.58 13.75
CA ALA A 184 24.89 -9.76 12.98
C ALA A 184 25.17 -11.25 12.67
N ALA A 185 24.87 -12.14 13.61
CA ALA A 185 25.04 -13.58 13.40
C ALA A 185 24.17 -14.11 12.25
N THR A 186 22.90 -13.66 12.16
CA THR A 186 22.02 -14.00 11.04
C THR A 186 22.59 -13.51 9.69
N ILE A 187 23.13 -12.30 9.67
CA ILE A 187 23.75 -11.73 8.45
C ILE A 187 24.96 -12.57 8.01
N GLU A 188 25.86 -12.91 8.96
CA GLU A 188 27.06 -13.72 8.69
C GLU A 188 26.71 -15.12 8.21
N ASP A 189 25.72 -15.76 8.80
CA ASP A 189 25.28 -17.11 8.40
C ASP A 189 24.68 -17.10 7.00
N ILE A 190 23.87 -16.09 6.66
CA ILE A 190 23.33 -15.94 5.31
C ILE A 190 24.44 -15.63 4.30
N ALA A 191 25.42 -14.81 4.64
CA ALA A 191 26.58 -14.54 3.77
C ALA A 191 27.35 -15.84 3.44
N LYS A 192 27.56 -16.71 4.43
CA LYS A 192 28.16 -18.05 4.25
C LYS A 192 27.31 -18.95 3.34
N LEU A 193 25.97 -18.97 3.58
CA LEU A 193 25.04 -19.73 2.76
C LEU A 193 25.04 -19.27 1.30
N MET A 194 25.14 -17.97 1.02
CA MET A 194 25.25 -17.45 -0.34
C MET A 194 26.53 -17.81 -1.05
N SER A 195 27.54 -18.31 -0.33
CA SER A 195 28.85 -18.73 -0.88
C SER A 195 28.97 -20.25 -1.05
N ASN A 196 27.91 -21.03 -0.77
CA ASN A 196 27.97 -22.50 -0.76
C ASN A 196 27.78 -23.16 -2.15
N GLY A 197 27.60 -22.39 -3.21
CA GLY A 197 27.44 -22.85 -4.58
C GLY A 197 26.03 -23.30 -4.95
N LYS A 198 25.06 -23.29 -4.02
CA LYS A 198 23.67 -23.63 -4.32
C LYS A 198 22.97 -22.52 -5.13
N LYS A 199 22.03 -22.93 -5.97
CA LYS A 199 21.23 -21.98 -6.76
C LYS A 199 20.28 -21.19 -5.85
N THR A 200 20.64 -19.92 -5.61
CA THR A 200 19.95 -19.04 -4.69
C THR A 200 19.11 -17.99 -5.42
N THR A 201 17.92 -17.72 -4.90
CA THR A 201 17.02 -16.65 -5.35
C THR A 201 16.65 -15.77 -4.17
N MET A 202 16.57 -14.45 -4.38
CA MET A 202 16.15 -13.50 -3.35
C MET A 202 14.78 -12.92 -3.67
N LEU A 203 13.82 -13.04 -2.75
CA LEU A 203 12.46 -12.52 -2.89
C LEU A 203 12.28 -11.27 -2.03
N LEU A 204 12.06 -10.15 -2.70
CA LEU A 204 12.01 -8.80 -2.12
C LEU A 204 10.57 -8.28 -2.03
N ARG A 205 10.27 -7.54 -0.95
CA ARG A 205 9.00 -6.85 -0.78
C ARG A 205 9.17 -5.54 0.02
N GLY A 206 8.20 -4.63 -0.13
CA GLY A 206 8.15 -3.39 0.64
C GLY A 206 9.36 -2.49 0.39
N ARG A 207 10.01 -2.02 1.44
CA ARG A 207 11.16 -1.11 1.34
C ARG A 207 12.40 -1.69 0.65
N ALA A 208 12.50 -3.00 0.50
CA ALA A 208 13.54 -3.65 -0.29
C ALA A 208 13.42 -3.39 -1.82
N LEU A 209 12.27 -2.86 -2.28
CA LEU A 209 12.01 -2.56 -3.71
C LEU A 209 12.13 -1.07 -4.05
N ILE A 210 12.57 -0.25 -3.11
CA ILE A 210 12.68 1.22 -3.28
C ILE A 210 13.99 1.75 -2.66
N GLY A 211 14.53 2.82 -3.23
CA GLY A 211 15.68 3.57 -2.68
C GLY A 211 16.85 2.68 -2.28
N ASP A 212 17.35 2.90 -1.07
CA ASP A 212 18.54 2.22 -0.53
C ASP A 212 18.37 0.70 -0.40
N GLY A 213 17.14 0.22 -0.16
CA GLY A 213 16.86 -1.22 -0.10
C GLY A 213 17.06 -1.89 -1.45
N LEU A 214 16.54 -1.28 -2.52
CA LEU A 214 16.72 -1.76 -3.89
C LEU A 214 18.19 -1.69 -4.33
N GLU A 215 18.89 -0.62 -3.96
CA GLU A 215 20.32 -0.47 -4.22
C GLU A 215 21.15 -1.56 -3.53
N ALA A 216 20.91 -1.82 -2.24
CA ALA A 216 21.58 -2.86 -1.50
C ALA A 216 21.35 -4.27 -2.10
N ALA A 217 20.12 -4.57 -2.50
CA ALA A 217 19.80 -5.82 -3.22
C ALA A 217 20.57 -5.90 -4.56
N GLY A 218 20.68 -4.80 -5.29
CA GLY A 218 21.46 -4.70 -6.52
C GLY A 218 22.97 -4.92 -6.32
N ARG A 219 23.52 -4.41 -5.22
CA ARG A 219 24.92 -4.66 -4.81
C ARG A 219 25.17 -6.15 -4.57
N ILE A 220 24.25 -6.81 -3.85
CA ILE A 220 24.29 -8.25 -3.60
C ILE A 220 24.23 -9.03 -4.92
N HIS A 221 23.29 -8.66 -5.80
CA HIS A 221 23.20 -9.25 -7.14
C HIS A 221 24.49 -9.11 -7.95
N ALA A 222 25.08 -7.91 -7.97
CA ALA A 222 26.32 -7.64 -8.69
C ALA A 222 27.50 -8.50 -8.19
N LYS A 223 27.54 -8.80 -6.88
CA LYS A 223 28.57 -9.63 -6.25
C LYS A 223 28.39 -11.13 -6.48
N THR A 224 27.14 -11.61 -6.35
CA THR A 224 26.85 -13.05 -6.21
C THR A 224 26.14 -13.64 -7.42
N GLY A 225 25.56 -12.81 -8.29
CA GLY A 225 24.68 -13.25 -9.37
C GLY A 225 23.32 -13.74 -8.88
N VAL A 226 22.95 -13.55 -7.60
CA VAL A 226 21.65 -13.98 -7.07
C VAL A 226 20.50 -13.36 -7.87
N ARG A 227 19.51 -14.16 -8.24
CA ARG A 227 18.34 -13.68 -8.95
C ARG A 227 17.44 -12.88 -8.00
N LEU A 228 17.09 -11.65 -8.39
CA LEU A 228 16.18 -10.80 -7.62
C LEU A 228 14.74 -10.93 -8.14
N LEU A 229 13.83 -11.32 -7.27
CA LEU A 229 12.41 -11.45 -7.54
C LEU A 229 11.60 -10.54 -6.62
N CYS A 230 10.40 -10.16 -7.05
CA CYS A 230 9.39 -9.55 -6.18
C CYS A 230 8.02 -10.24 -6.36
N ASP A 231 7.14 -10.03 -5.38
CA ASP A 231 5.77 -10.55 -5.45
C ASP A 231 5.04 -10.07 -6.70
N THR A 232 4.09 -10.88 -7.18
CA THR A 232 3.18 -10.53 -8.28
C THR A 232 2.50 -9.18 -8.05
N PHE A 233 2.12 -8.89 -6.80
CA PHE A 233 1.44 -7.67 -6.37
C PHE A 233 2.24 -6.94 -5.28
N ALA A 234 3.51 -6.66 -5.58
CA ALA A 234 4.35 -5.86 -4.69
C ALA A 234 3.73 -4.47 -4.49
N PRO A 235 3.47 -4.03 -3.24
CA PRO A 235 2.63 -2.85 -2.99
C PRO A 235 3.22 -1.54 -3.50
N HIS A 236 4.54 -1.46 -3.60
CA HIS A 236 5.30 -0.30 -4.04
C HIS A 236 6.62 -0.78 -4.62
N ALA A 237 6.94 -0.37 -5.84
CA ALA A 237 8.21 -0.67 -6.48
C ALA A 237 8.72 0.53 -7.28
N GLU A 238 10.04 0.76 -7.28
CA GLU A 238 10.71 1.66 -8.20
C GLU A 238 11.23 0.87 -9.39
N ILE A 239 10.76 1.22 -10.59
CA ILE A 239 10.97 0.50 -11.83
C ILE A 239 11.47 1.46 -12.92
N GLY A 240 12.03 0.90 -14.00
CA GLY A 240 12.44 1.63 -15.19
C GLY A 240 13.92 1.88 -15.29
N ALA A 241 14.31 2.72 -16.25
CA ALA A 241 15.68 3.02 -16.58
C ALA A 241 16.48 3.53 -15.37
N GLY A 242 17.73 3.10 -15.26
CA GLY A 242 18.61 3.46 -14.15
C GLY A 242 18.33 2.74 -12.83
N ARG A 243 17.24 1.95 -12.74
CA ARG A 243 16.93 1.14 -11.55
C ARG A 243 17.57 -0.24 -11.63
N VAL A 244 17.75 -0.88 -10.49
CA VAL A 244 18.16 -2.29 -10.40
C VAL A 244 17.02 -3.16 -10.93
N PRO A 245 17.30 -4.09 -11.87
CA PRO A 245 16.25 -4.97 -12.40
C PRO A 245 15.82 -6.00 -11.34
N VAL A 246 14.52 -6.04 -11.08
CA VAL A 246 13.88 -7.06 -10.24
C VAL A 246 12.79 -7.74 -11.08
N GLU A 247 12.84 -9.07 -11.15
CA GLU A 247 11.85 -9.82 -11.91
C GLU A 247 10.58 -10.05 -11.07
N ARG A 248 9.43 -9.80 -11.66
CA ARG A 248 8.16 -10.02 -10.99
C ARG A 248 7.70 -11.46 -11.12
N ILE A 249 7.29 -12.10 -10.03
CA ILE A 249 6.68 -13.41 -10.03
C ILE A 249 5.38 -13.39 -10.87
N PRO A 250 5.18 -14.34 -11.80
CA PRO A 250 3.98 -14.43 -12.61
C PRO A 250 2.70 -14.65 -11.78
N TYR A 251 1.54 -14.45 -12.43
CA TYR A 251 0.24 -14.62 -11.78
C TYR A 251 -0.16 -16.10 -11.62
N PHE A 252 0.08 -16.92 -12.64
CA PHE A 252 -0.33 -18.33 -12.65
C PHE A 252 0.66 -19.22 -11.91
N GLY A 253 0.17 -20.08 -11.01
CA GLY A 253 1.00 -20.94 -10.16
C GLY A 253 1.94 -21.84 -10.93
N GLU A 254 1.53 -22.42 -12.07
CA GLU A 254 2.38 -23.21 -12.94
C GLU A 254 3.55 -22.43 -13.53
N GLN A 255 3.34 -21.14 -13.84
CA GLN A 255 4.41 -20.27 -14.30
C GLN A 255 5.38 -19.92 -13.17
N VAL A 256 4.85 -19.73 -11.94
CA VAL A 256 5.69 -19.52 -10.75
C VAL A 256 6.54 -20.74 -10.47
N THR A 257 5.96 -21.94 -10.50
CA THR A 257 6.69 -23.20 -10.32
C THR A 257 7.77 -23.38 -11.37
N ALA A 258 7.47 -23.06 -12.64
CA ALA A 258 8.47 -23.10 -13.71
C ALA A 258 9.60 -22.07 -13.52
N LEU A 259 9.24 -20.84 -13.07
CA LEU A 259 10.20 -19.77 -12.77
C LEU A 259 11.18 -20.17 -11.67
N LEU A 260 10.69 -20.85 -10.64
CA LEU A 260 11.46 -21.25 -9.46
C LEU A 260 12.13 -22.62 -9.60
N ALA A 261 11.92 -23.32 -10.72
CA ALA A 261 12.48 -24.64 -10.94
C ALA A 261 14.01 -24.66 -10.75
N GLY A 262 14.46 -25.63 -9.95
CA GLY A 262 15.88 -25.79 -9.60
C GLY A 262 16.42 -24.75 -8.61
N THR A 263 15.59 -23.88 -8.03
CA THR A 263 16.01 -23.06 -6.89
C THR A 263 16.20 -23.96 -5.66
N GLU A 264 17.40 -23.91 -5.05
CA GLU A 264 17.76 -24.72 -3.89
C GLU A 264 17.67 -23.94 -2.58
N GLN A 265 17.81 -22.58 -2.67
CA GLN A 265 17.70 -21.66 -1.54
C GLN A 265 16.92 -20.41 -1.94
N MET A 266 15.98 -19.99 -1.09
CA MET A 266 15.21 -18.75 -1.28
C MET A 266 15.39 -17.84 -0.08
N ILE A 267 16.06 -16.71 -0.28
CA ILE A 267 16.25 -15.68 0.74
C ILE A 267 15.09 -14.70 0.66
N MET A 268 14.35 -14.54 1.75
CA MET A 268 13.17 -13.68 1.83
C MET A 268 13.45 -12.40 2.60
N VAL A 269 13.05 -11.27 2.04
CA VAL A 269 13.20 -9.94 2.63
C VAL A 269 11.86 -9.24 2.66
N GLY A 270 11.21 -9.22 3.83
CA GLY A 270 9.88 -8.66 4.04
C GLY A 270 8.76 -9.40 3.29
N SER A 271 9.06 -10.51 2.65
CA SER A 271 8.16 -11.30 1.80
C SER A 271 7.69 -12.58 2.48
N LYS A 272 6.78 -13.28 1.82
CA LYS A 272 6.31 -14.62 2.19
C LYS A 272 6.58 -15.59 1.04
N PRO A 273 6.67 -16.92 1.31
CA PRO A 273 6.82 -17.89 0.26
C PRO A 273 5.72 -17.78 -0.80
N PRO A 274 6.04 -17.93 -2.10
CA PRO A 274 5.07 -17.83 -3.19
C PRO A 274 4.02 -18.94 -3.13
N VAL A 275 2.75 -18.51 -3.29
CA VAL A 275 1.59 -19.39 -3.42
C VAL A 275 0.77 -18.97 -4.63
N SER A 276 -0.01 -19.88 -5.21
CA SER A 276 -0.98 -19.56 -6.26
C SER A 276 -2.02 -18.56 -5.75
N PHE A 277 -2.48 -17.68 -6.62
CA PHE A 277 -3.51 -16.70 -6.25
C PHE A 277 -4.84 -17.39 -5.92
N PHE A 278 -5.23 -18.36 -6.75
CA PHE A 278 -6.35 -19.27 -6.52
C PHE A 278 -5.91 -20.72 -6.62
N ALA A 279 -6.59 -21.61 -5.92
CA ALA A 279 -6.48 -23.03 -6.15
C ALA A 279 -7.28 -23.41 -7.40
N TYR A 280 -6.67 -24.22 -8.26
CA TYR A 280 -7.32 -24.84 -9.43
C TYR A 280 -7.12 -26.35 -9.39
N PRO A 281 -8.06 -27.15 -9.94
CA PRO A 281 -7.86 -28.59 -10.06
C PRO A 281 -6.53 -28.91 -10.76
N ASP A 282 -5.79 -29.86 -10.21
CA ASP A 282 -4.51 -30.35 -10.75
C ASP A 282 -3.42 -29.29 -10.96
N LYS A 283 -3.52 -28.13 -10.26
CA LYS A 283 -2.52 -27.06 -10.25
C LYS A 283 -1.90 -26.87 -8.87
N PRO A 284 -0.61 -26.49 -8.79
CA PRO A 284 0.06 -26.31 -7.51
C PRO A 284 -0.52 -25.11 -6.75
N SER A 285 -0.82 -25.27 -5.46
CA SER A 285 -1.11 -24.16 -4.53
C SER A 285 0.16 -23.60 -3.91
N TRP A 286 1.11 -24.47 -3.56
CA TRP A 286 2.45 -24.12 -3.10
C TRP A 286 3.39 -24.12 -4.29
N CYS A 287 4.09 -22.99 -4.50
CA CYS A 287 4.89 -22.78 -5.71
C CYS A 287 6.40 -22.89 -5.49
N VAL A 288 6.84 -23.06 -4.24
CA VAL A 288 8.27 -23.24 -3.92
C VAL A 288 8.66 -24.70 -4.19
N PRO A 289 9.82 -24.98 -4.81
CA PRO A 289 10.30 -26.36 -4.98
C PRO A 289 10.42 -27.10 -3.64
N GLU A 290 10.08 -28.38 -3.60
CA GLU A 290 10.00 -29.20 -2.37
C GLU A 290 11.32 -29.20 -1.58
N MET A 291 12.46 -29.25 -2.26
CA MET A 291 13.79 -29.27 -1.65
C MET A 291 14.40 -27.88 -1.46
N CYS A 292 13.66 -26.81 -1.72
CA CYS A 292 14.16 -25.44 -1.58
C CYS A 292 14.15 -25.02 -0.12
N GLU A 293 15.31 -24.66 0.40
CA GLU A 293 15.47 -24.11 1.74
C GLU A 293 14.95 -22.65 1.80
N LEU A 294 14.01 -22.38 2.71
CA LEU A 294 13.46 -21.04 2.93
C LEU A 294 14.25 -20.31 4.04
N ILE A 295 14.88 -19.21 3.70
CA ILE A 295 15.78 -18.46 4.56
C ILE A 295 15.23 -17.03 4.70
N TYR A 296 15.00 -16.57 5.93
CA TYR A 296 14.56 -15.20 6.18
C TYR A 296 15.76 -14.32 6.52
N LEU A 297 16.11 -13.42 5.61
CA LEU A 297 17.04 -12.33 5.91
C LEU A 297 16.35 -11.30 6.80
N ALA A 298 15.10 -10.97 6.49
CA ALA A 298 14.29 -10.10 7.34
C ALA A 298 12.81 -10.46 7.21
N HIS A 299 12.12 -10.58 8.34
CA HIS A 299 10.66 -10.69 8.39
C HIS A 299 10.00 -9.32 8.11
N PRO A 300 8.68 -9.27 7.81
CA PRO A 300 8.01 -7.99 7.50
C PRO A 300 8.10 -6.91 8.59
N HIS A 301 8.27 -7.29 9.86
CA HIS A 301 8.40 -6.38 11.00
C HIS A 301 9.85 -6.00 11.34
N GLU A 302 10.83 -6.53 10.60
CA GLU A 302 12.25 -6.27 10.79
C GLU A 302 12.78 -5.26 9.75
N ASP A 303 13.93 -4.65 10.03
CA ASP A 303 14.59 -3.69 9.14
C ASP A 303 15.30 -4.40 7.98
N GLY A 304 14.52 -4.71 6.95
CA GLY A 304 15.04 -5.34 5.73
C GLY A 304 16.02 -4.47 4.94
N VAL A 305 15.95 -3.15 5.06
CA VAL A 305 16.89 -2.24 4.36
C VAL A 305 18.27 -2.35 4.99
N THR A 306 18.37 -2.14 6.31
CA THR A 306 19.62 -2.30 7.05
C THR A 306 20.17 -3.73 6.93
N ALA A 307 19.30 -4.74 6.96
CA ALA A 307 19.73 -6.14 6.78
C ALA A 307 20.35 -6.38 5.40
N LEU A 308 19.77 -5.83 4.31
CA LEU A 308 20.34 -5.91 2.97
C LEU A 308 21.68 -5.17 2.87
N GLN A 309 21.80 -3.98 3.46
CA GLN A 309 23.06 -3.22 3.48
C GLN A 309 24.17 -4.01 4.19
N ASN A 310 23.87 -4.51 5.38
CA ASN A 310 24.82 -5.31 6.18
C ASN A 310 25.22 -6.62 5.47
N LEU A 311 24.27 -7.27 4.78
CA LEU A 311 24.56 -8.47 3.99
C LEU A 311 25.45 -8.14 2.79
N ALA A 312 25.19 -7.02 2.08
CA ALA A 312 26.04 -6.56 0.99
C ALA A 312 27.48 -6.31 1.46
N ASP A 313 27.66 -5.68 2.62
CA ASP A 313 28.97 -5.40 3.21
C ASP A 313 29.67 -6.69 3.65
N ALA A 314 28.96 -7.62 4.32
CA ALA A 314 29.50 -8.93 4.72
C ALA A 314 29.96 -9.79 3.53
N LEU A 315 29.30 -9.66 2.37
CA LEU A 315 29.68 -10.31 1.12
C LEU A 315 30.85 -9.62 0.38
N GLY A 316 31.28 -8.45 0.84
CA GLY A 316 32.25 -7.62 0.11
C GLY A 316 31.72 -7.16 -1.24
N ALA A 317 30.44 -6.81 -1.30
CA ALA A 317 29.80 -6.32 -2.49
C ALA A 317 30.30 -4.90 -2.87
N PRO A 318 30.25 -4.50 -4.17
CA PRO A 318 30.61 -3.14 -4.57
C PRO A 318 29.74 -2.09 -3.88
N GLN A 319 30.22 -0.85 -3.79
CA GLN A 319 29.47 0.24 -3.13
C GLN A 319 28.20 0.62 -3.90
N GLU A 320 28.19 0.42 -5.23
CA GLU A 320 27.04 0.65 -6.09
C GLU A 320 26.79 -0.59 -6.96
N SER A 321 25.51 -0.83 -7.29
CA SER A 321 25.15 -1.87 -8.24
C SER A 321 25.64 -1.49 -9.65
N SER A 322 26.35 -2.40 -10.30
CA SER A 322 26.75 -2.25 -11.71
C SER A 322 25.61 -2.60 -12.68
N THR A 323 24.56 -3.23 -12.21
CA THR A 323 23.44 -3.69 -13.05
C THR A 323 22.32 -2.68 -13.01
N ARG A 324 22.05 -2.05 -14.16
CA ARG A 324 20.99 -1.04 -14.33
C ARG A 324 20.17 -1.34 -15.58
N VAL A 325 18.88 -1.08 -15.48
CA VAL A 325 17.99 -1.17 -16.64
C VAL A 325 18.33 -0.05 -17.63
N PRO A 326 18.63 -0.35 -18.90
CA PRO A 326 18.82 0.68 -19.92
C PRO A 326 17.48 1.29 -20.33
N LEU A 327 17.47 2.60 -20.61
CA LEU A 327 16.29 3.28 -21.16
C LEU A 327 15.97 2.72 -22.56
N HIS A 328 14.71 2.33 -22.74
CA HIS A 328 14.18 1.98 -24.05
C HIS A 328 12.72 2.48 -24.15
N LEU A 329 12.52 3.50 -24.98
CA LEU A 329 11.19 4.04 -25.23
C LEU A 329 10.69 3.49 -26.57
N PRO A 330 9.46 2.92 -26.60
CA PRO A 330 8.86 2.48 -27.87
C PRO A 330 8.53 3.71 -28.75
N GLY A 331 8.55 3.55 -30.05
CA GLY A 331 7.97 4.56 -30.94
C GLY A 331 6.46 4.70 -30.73
N LEU A 332 5.90 5.87 -31.08
CA LEU A 332 4.44 6.02 -31.08
C LEU A 332 3.82 5.09 -32.12
N PRO A 333 2.84 4.28 -31.74
CA PRO A 333 2.21 3.35 -32.67
C PRO A 333 1.29 4.09 -33.65
N THR A 334 1.02 3.44 -34.78
CA THR A 334 0.02 3.87 -35.79
C THR A 334 -1.06 2.80 -35.92
N GLY A 335 -2.22 3.18 -36.43
CA GLY A 335 -3.35 2.26 -36.63
C GLY A 335 -4.31 2.17 -35.45
N SER A 336 -5.02 1.04 -35.33
CA SER A 336 -6.07 0.84 -34.36
C SER A 336 -5.48 0.66 -32.94
N LEU A 337 -6.18 1.17 -31.92
CA LEU A 337 -5.81 1.00 -30.52
C LEU A 337 -6.06 -0.45 -30.08
N ASN A 338 -5.09 -1.01 -29.37
CA ASN A 338 -5.16 -2.26 -28.63
C ASN A 338 -4.31 -2.15 -27.35
N SER A 339 -4.29 -3.16 -26.50
CA SER A 339 -3.56 -3.10 -25.21
C SER A 339 -2.07 -2.81 -25.39
N LEU A 340 -1.44 -3.33 -26.45
CA LEU A 340 -0.03 -3.07 -26.75
C LEU A 340 0.21 -1.64 -27.22
N SER A 341 -0.58 -1.13 -28.17
CA SER A 341 -0.43 0.24 -28.66
C SER A 341 -0.69 1.28 -27.56
N VAL A 342 -1.68 1.04 -26.70
CA VAL A 342 -1.93 1.91 -25.51
C VAL A 342 -0.74 1.85 -24.55
N ALA A 343 -0.17 0.68 -24.29
CA ALA A 343 1.02 0.53 -23.45
C ALA A 343 2.23 1.29 -24.02
N GLN A 344 2.45 1.24 -25.34
CA GLN A 344 3.51 2.01 -26.03
C GLN A 344 3.30 3.52 -25.87
N ILE A 345 2.07 4.01 -26.05
CA ILE A 345 1.74 5.43 -25.88
C ILE A 345 2.02 5.88 -24.44
N ILE A 346 1.53 5.11 -23.45
CA ILE A 346 1.76 5.42 -22.04
C ILE A 346 3.26 5.47 -21.73
N ALA A 347 4.02 4.44 -22.12
CA ALA A 347 5.46 4.38 -21.84
C ALA A 347 6.25 5.52 -22.53
N GLN A 348 5.83 5.92 -23.75
CA GLN A 348 6.49 6.98 -24.50
C GLN A 348 6.20 8.37 -23.92
N LEU A 349 4.96 8.64 -23.50
CA LEU A 349 4.51 10.00 -23.12
C LEU A 349 4.61 10.30 -21.63
N THR A 350 4.69 9.30 -20.76
CA THR A 350 4.78 9.52 -19.32
C THR A 350 6.14 10.14 -18.94
N PRO A 351 6.16 11.21 -18.13
CA PRO A 351 7.40 11.86 -17.72
C PRO A 351 8.19 11.03 -16.71
N ASP A 352 9.43 11.45 -16.46
CA ASP A 352 10.27 10.89 -15.40
C ASP A 352 9.59 11.02 -14.04
N HIS A 353 9.84 10.04 -13.16
CA HIS A 353 9.34 10.00 -11.79
C HIS A 353 7.80 9.99 -11.64
N ALA A 354 7.07 9.69 -12.71
CA ALA A 354 5.63 9.49 -12.62
C ALA A 354 5.26 8.37 -11.63
N ILE A 355 4.00 8.38 -11.20
CA ILE A 355 3.43 7.33 -10.34
C ILE A 355 2.36 6.59 -11.15
N TYR A 356 2.46 5.28 -11.22
CA TYR A 356 1.42 4.44 -11.82
C TYR A 356 0.56 3.80 -10.74
N ALA A 357 -0.71 4.17 -10.67
CA ALA A 357 -1.73 3.49 -9.88
C ALA A 357 -2.42 2.45 -10.78
N ASP A 358 -1.87 1.25 -10.84
CA ASP A 358 -2.19 0.25 -11.86
C ASP A 358 -3.22 -0.77 -11.42
N GLU A 359 -4.38 -0.73 -12.05
CA GLU A 359 -5.41 -1.76 -12.00
C GLU A 359 -5.89 -2.14 -13.42
N SER A 360 -4.98 -2.20 -14.38
CA SER A 360 -5.29 -2.60 -15.75
C SER A 360 -5.56 -4.11 -15.92
N ASN A 361 -5.36 -4.91 -14.87
CA ASN A 361 -5.70 -6.33 -14.77
C ASN A 361 -5.24 -7.14 -15.99
N THR A 362 -6.17 -7.67 -16.81
CA THR A 362 -5.85 -8.49 -17.99
C THR A 362 -5.11 -7.71 -19.08
N SER A 363 -5.21 -6.38 -19.10
CA SER A 363 -4.51 -5.51 -20.05
C SER A 363 -3.11 -5.09 -19.55
N SER A 364 -2.71 -5.49 -18.33
CA SER A 364 -1.46 -5.04 -17.68
C SER A 364 -0.19 -5.60 -18.31
N LEU A 365 -0.21 -6.81 -18.87
CA LEU A 365 1.02 -7.46 -19.31
C LEU A 365 1.82 -6.65 -20.34
N PRO A 366 1.23 -6.16 -21.46
CA PRO A 366 1.96 -5.28 -22.39
C PRO A 366 2.47 -4.01 -21.73
N LEU A 367 1.67 -3.41 -20.83
CA LEU A 367 2.07 -2.20 -20.09
C LEU A 367 3.30 -2.46 -19.21
N LEU A 368 3.29 -3.51 -18.41
CA LEU A 368 4.42 -3.87 -17.55
C LEU A 368 5.70 -4.15 -18.34
N MET A 369 5.58 -4.82 -19.51
CA MET A 369 6.72 -5.06 -20.39
C MET A 369 7.33 -3.76 -20.91
N MET A 370 6.51 -2.78 -21.27
CA MET A 370 6.98 -1.46 -21.74
C MET A 370 7.57 -0.65 -20.58
N LEU A 371 6.88 -0.59 -19.45
CA LEU A 371 7.30 0.16 -18.27
C LEU A 371 8.60 -0.36 -17.65
N ALA A 372 8.88 -1.64 -17.75
CA ALA A 372 10.12 -2.23 -17.23
C ALA A 372 11.38 -1.52 -17.73
N ARG A 373 11.34 -0.90 -18.92
CA ARG A 373 12.48 -0.21 -19.55
C ARG A 373 12.17 1.26 -19.89
N ALA A 374 11.01 1.78 -19.49
CA ALA A 374 10.62 3.17 -19.66
C ALA A 374 11.38 4.10 -18.70
N ARG A 375 11.04 5.38 -18.66
CA ARG A 375 11.60 6.35 -17.71
C ARG A 375 11.42 5.87 -16.25
N PRO A 376 12.30 6.27 -15.32
CA PRO A 376 12.20 5.86 -13.93
C PRO A 376 10.85 6.33 -13.33
N HIS A 377 10.18 5.44 -12.63
CA HIS A 377 8.85 5.67 -12.09
C HIS A 377 8.55 4.84 -10.84
N THR A 378 7.50 5.21 -10.13
CA THR A 378 6.91 4.43 -9.04
C THR A 378 5.74 3.62 -9.58
N HIS A 379 5.67 2.34 -9.24
CA HIS A 379 4.57 1.44 -9.61
C HIS A 379 3.81 0.97 -8.36
N LEU A 380 2.52 1.25 -8.31
CA LEU A 380 1.58 0.90 -7.24
C LEU A 380 0.49 -0.01 -7.81
N PRO A 381 0.67 -1.33 -7.80
CA PRO A 381 -0.33 -2.27 -8.29
C PRO A 381 -1.42 -2.55 -7.25
N LEU A 382 -2.43 -3.31 -7.69
CA LEU A 382 -3.52 -3.84 -6.88
C LEU A 382 -2.98 -4.84 -5.82
N ALA A 383 -2.57 -4.32 -4.65
CA ALA A 383 -1.80 -5.10 -3.68
C ALA A 383 -2.57 -6.21 -2.95
N GLY A 384 -3.89 -6.08 -2.81
CA GLY A 384 -4.74 -7.03 -2.08
C GLY A 384 -5.65 -7.87 -2.97
N GLY A 385 -5.71 -7.59 -4.27
CA GLY A 385 -6.56 -8.31 -5.22
C GLY A 385 -8.03 -7.87 -5.23
N SER A 386 -8.45 -6.96 -4.36
CA SER A 386 -9.80 -6.42 -4.36
C SER A 386 -9.90 -5.27 -5.36
N ILE A 387 -10.61 -5.50 -6.48
CA ILE A 387 -10.77 -4.52 -7.57
C ILE A 387 -11.55 -3.28 -7.14
N GLY A 388 -11.32 -2.15 -7.84
CA GLY A 388 -11.82 -0.84 -7.46
C GLY A 388 -10.83 -0.05 -6.59
N GLN A 389 -9.57 -0.45 -6.53
CA GLN A 389 -8.51 0.25 -5.79
C GLN A 389 -7.86 1.37 -6.62
N GLY A 390 -7.64 1.16 -7.94
CA GLY A 390 -6.75 1.99 -8.75
C GLY A 390 -7.14 3.46 -8.79
N LEU A 391 -8.42 3.79 -9.00
CA LEU A 391 -8.90 5.17 -9.02
C LEU A 391 -8.70 5.88 -7.66
N PRO A 392 -9.17 5.33 -6.52
CA PRO A 392 -8.90 5.94 -5.22
C PRO A 392 -7.41 6.02 -4.89
N LEU A 393 -6.65 4.98 -5.22
CA LEU A 393 -5.19 4.95 -5.01
C LEU A 393 -4.51 6.12 -5.72
N ALA A 394 -4.95 6.43 -6.95
CA ALA A 394 -4.45 7.57 -7.72
C ALA A 394 -4.77 8.91 -7.05
N VAL A 395 -5.97 9.07 -6.45
CA VAL A 395 -6.31 10.27 -5.65
C VAL A 395 -5.30 10.46 -4.52
N GLY A 396 -5.07 9.42 -3.74
CA GLY A 396 -4.13 9.50 -2.61
C GLY A 396 -2.69 9.76 -3.04
N ALA A 397 -2.23 9.10 -4.09
CA ALA A 397 -0.89 9.27 -4.65
C ALA A 397 -0.66 10.70 -5.14
N ALA A 398 -1.62 11.30 -5.85
CA ALA A 398 -1.53 12.67 -6.35
C ALA A 398 -1.52 13.72 -5.22
N LEU A 399 -2.27 13.47 -4.13
CA LEU A 399 -2.25 14.34 -2.95
C LEU A 399 -0.95 14.22 -2.15
N ALA A 400 -0.34 13.04 -2.13
CA ALA A 400 0.92 12.79 -1.44
C ALA A 400 2.16 13.35 -2.17
N ALA A 401 2.09 13.45 -3.51
CA ALA A 401 3.17 13.94 -4.36
C ALA A 401 2.61 14.86 -5.47
N PRO A 402 2.21 16.09 -5.14
CA PRO A 402 1.52 17.00 -6.05
C PRO A 402 2.40 17.50 -7.20
N ASP A 403 3.71 17.34 -7.10
CA ASP A 403 4.71 17.66 -8.12
C ASP A 403 4.99 16.50 -9.11
N ARG A 404 4.33 15.36 -8.92
CA ARG A 404 4.52 14.17 -9.73
C ARG A 404 3.27 13.81 -10.52
N LYS A 405 3.43 13.53 -11.81
CA LYS A 405 2.34 13.03 -12.66
C LYS A 405 1.86 11.66 -12.17
N VAL A 406 0.55 11.52 -12.01
CA VAL A 406 -0.07 10.21 -11.74
C VAL A 406 -0.76 9.70 -12.99
N VAL A 407 -0.48 8.45 -13.35
CA VAL A 407 -1.14 7.73 -14.43
C VAL A 407 -1.89 6.55 -13.84
N CYS A 408 -3.20 6.46 -14.12
CA CYS A 408 -4.06 5.40 -13.60
C CYS A 408 -4.60 4.54 -14.76
N PRO A 409 -3.86 3.53 -15.22
CA PRO A 409 -4.38 2.53 -16.14
C PRO A 409 -5.34 1.59 -15.40
N HIS A 410 -6.56 1.44 -15.91
CA HIS A 410 -7.63 0.76 -15.20
C HIS A 410 -8.54 -0.04 -16.13
N GLY A 411 -8.99 -1.21 -15.69
CA GLY A 411 -10.06 -1.94 -16.38
C GLY A 411 -11.43 -1.30 -16.10
N ASP A 412 -12.32 -1.31 -17.10
CA ASP A 412 -13.67 -0.74 -17.02
C ASP A 412 -14.52 -1.33 -15.88
N GLY A 413 -14.50 -2.65 -15.73
CA GLY A 413 -15.24 -3.34 -14.66
C GLY A 413 -14.74 -2.98 -13.25
N GLY A 414 -13.43 -2.85 -13.04
CA GLY A 414 -12.85 -2.38 -11.78
C GLY A 414 -13.17 -0.91 -11.50
N ALA A 415 -13.08 -0.06 -12.52
CA ALA A 415 -13.38 1.37 -12.42
C ALA A 415 -14.81 1.64 -11.95
N ALA A 416 -15.76 0.81 -12.35
CA ALA A 416 -17.17 0.95 -11.98
C ALA A 416 -17.43 0.83 -10.47
N TYR A 417 -16.54 0.16 -9.71
CA TYR A 417 -16.69 0.03 -8.24
C TYR A 417 -16.48 1.35 -7.48
N THR A 418 -15.59 2.21 -7.98
CA THR A 418 -15.14 3.41 -7.26
C THR A 418 -15.04 4.63 -8.19
N MET A 419 -15.87 4.67 -9.22
CA MET A 419 -15.89 5.77 -10.20
C MET A 419 -16.08 7.15 -9.57
N GLN A 420 -16.64 7.22 -8.35
CA GLN A 420 -16.76 8.45 -7.58
C GLN A 420 -15.41 9.12 -7.29
N ALA A 421 -14.31 8.37 -7.36
CA ALA A 421 -12.95 8.92 -7.25
C ALA A 421 -12.64 9.94 -8.36
N LEU A 422 -13.22 9.81 -9.57
CA LEU A 422 -13.07 10.78 -10.64
C LEU A 422 -13.65 12.14 -10.24
N TRP A 423 -14.75 12.16 -9.50
CA TRP A 423 -15.29 13.40 -8.95
C TRP A 423 -14.32 14.04 -7.93
N THR A 424 -13.71 13.24 -7.04
CA THR A 424 -12.71 13.74 -6.10
C THR A 424 -11.48 14.27 -6.83
N MET A 425 -10.99 13.58 -7.88
CA MET A 425 -9.88 14.07 -8.71
C MET A 425 -10.19 15.44 -9.33
N ALA A 426 -11.38 15.60 -9.89
CA ALA A 426 -11.82 16.86 -10.50
C ALA A 426 -11.97 17.97 -9.47
N ARG A 427 -12.61 17.69 -8.32
CA ARG A 427 -12.82 18.64 -7.24
C ARG A 427 -11.50 19.16 -6.66
N GLU A 428 -10.55 18.28 -6.43
CA GLU A 428 -9.24 18.61 -5.85
C GLU A 428 -8.22 19.09 -6.90
N ASN A 429 -8.62 19.17 -8.18
CA ASN A 429 -7.79 19.57 -9.33
C ASN A 429 -6.47 18.78 -9.39
N LEU A 430 -6.56 17.44 -9.30
CA LEU A 430 -5.39 16.57 -9.25
C LEU A 430 -4.82 16.29 -10.63
N ASP A 431 -3.49 16.27 -10.77
CA ASP A 431 -2.80 15.91 -12.01
C ASP A 431 -2.77 14.38 -12.21
N VAL A 432 -3.95 13.81 -12.49
CA VAL A 432 -4.14 12.37 -12.76
C VAL A 432 -4.62 12.18 -14.19
N THR A 433 -3.94 11.31 -14.93
CA THR A 433 -4.43 10.81 -16.22
C THR A 433 -4.97 9.41 -16.05
N THR A 434 -6.28 9.26 -16.16
CA THR A 434 -6.95 7.95 -16.09
C THR A 434 -7.10 7.38 -17.49
N VAL A 435 -6.64 6.14 -17.70
CA VAL A 435 -6.76 5.38 -18.95
C VAL A 435 -7.62 4.15 -18.72
N ILE A 436 -8.87 4.16 -19.20
CA ILE A 436 -9.81 3.05 -19.03
C ILE A 436 -9.71 2.10 -20.23
N TYR A 437 -9.32 0.86 -19.97
CA TYR A 437 -9.40 -0.24 -20.94
C TYR A 437 -10.84 -0.77 -20.98
N ALA A 438 -11.63 -0.25 -21.91
CA ALA A 438 -13.02 -0.64 -22.11
C ALA A 438 -13.09 -1.95 -22.92
N ASN A 439 -12.64 -3.04 -22.31
CA ASN A 439 -12.60 -4.35 -22.97
C ASN A 439 -13.94 -5.12 -22.86
N GLN A 440 -14.92 -4.57 -22.17
CA GLN A 440 -16.26 -5.13 -21.97
C GLN A 440 -16.26 -6.54 -21.34
N ILE A 441 -15.12 -6.96 -20.78
CA ILE A 441 -14.99 -8.24 -20.09
C ILE A 441 -15.58 -8.16 -18.68
N GLY A 442 -16.05 -7.03 -18.26
CA GLY A 442 -16.62 -6.87 -16.93
C GLY A 442 -17.31 -8.15 -16.47
N ARG A 443 -17.63 -8.31 -15.23
CA ARG A 443 -18.20 -9.55 -14.63
C ARG A 443 -19.50 -10.06 -15.26
N ALA A 444 -19.96 -9.46 -16.33
CA ALA A 444 -21.15 -9.87 -17.09
C ALA A 444 -20.96 -11.18 -17.88
N HIS A 445 -19.79 -11.80 -17.82
CA HIS A 445 -19.49 -13.06 -18.51
C HIS A 445 -19.49 -14.27 -17.58
N VAL A 446 -20.05 -14.13 -16.41
CA VAL A 446 -20.25 -15.24 -15.45
C VAL A 446 -21.64 -15.82 -15.62
#